data_526ffbd99033c6d4556af4ffaff9613a
#
_entry.id   526ffbd99033c6d4556af4ffaff9613a
#
_cell.length_a   1.000
_cell.length_b   1.000
_cell.length_c   1.000
_cell.angle_alpha   90.00
_cell.angle_beta   90.00
_cell.angle_gamma   90.00
#
_symmetry.space_group_name_H-M   'P 1'
#
loop_
_entity.id
_entity.type
_entity.pdbx_description
1 polymer ?
#
loop_
_entity_poly.entity_id
_entity_poly.type
_entity_poly.pdbx_seq_one_letter_code
_entity_poly.pdbx_strand_id
1 'polypeptide(L)'
;MQNKRAVIVGGSVGGLFAGNYLCRRNWDVEILETAPESLASRGQGIARHAELEDLLDLLDVPRGMSGGIDVSGRTAFDRTGAIISQFELDQQLCAWNQVYLSLLDLFPRAQYHGGNIFAGMETTGGVTTVRTTEGRTFEADVVIGADGFRSGVRQIVAPEIQPEYAGYVAWRGTTP
;
A
#
# COMPACT_ATOMS: atom_id res chain seq x y z
N MET A 1 12.27 17.44 -22.71
CA MET A 1 11.08 17.71 -21.85
C MET A 1 11.42 17.17 -20.47
N GLN A 2 11.20 17.95 -19.42
CA GLN A 2 11.42 17.48 -18.05
C GLN A 2 10.36 16.42 -17.70
N ASN A 3 10.76 15.33 -17.06
CA ASN A 3 9.80 14.31 -16.61
C ASN A 3 8.85 14.91 -15.57
N LYS A 4 7.60 14.46 -15.59
CA LYS A 4 6.63 14.80 -14.53
C LYS A 4 7.08 14.14 -13.23
N ARG A 5 6.92 14.86 -12.11
CA ARG A 5 7.34 14.42 -10.78
C ARG A 5 6.14 14.02 -9.94
N ALA A 6 6.24 12.92 -9.27
CA ALA A 6 5.24 12.47 -8.30
C ALA A 6 5.88 12.19 -6.94
N VAL A 7 5.24 12.64 -5.87
CA VAL A 7 5.56 12.21 -4.51
C VAL A 7 4.42 11.36 -3.98
N ILE A 8 4.76 10.19 -3.49
CA ILE A 8 3.80 9.25 -2.89
C ILE A 8 4.07 9.18 -1.40
N VAL A 9 3.07 9.49 -0.61
CA VAL A 9 3.13 9.40 0.85
C VAL A 9 2.54 8.07 1.28
N GLY A 10 3.40 7.17 1.79
CA GLY A 10 3.09 5.80 2.17
C GLY A 10 3.69 4.76 1.20
N GLY A 11 4.65 3.99 1.70
CA GLY A 11 5.45 3.01 0.93
C GLY A 11 4.95 1.57 1.03
N SER A 12 3.70 1.35 1.41
CA SER A 12 3.06 0.04 1.44
C SER A 12 2.63 -0.40 0.02
N VAL A 13 1.91 -1.51 -0.08
CA VAL A 13 1.49 -2.10 -1.36
C VAL A 13 0.80 -1.09 -2.28
N GLY A 14 -0.12 -0.27 -1.76
CA GLY A 14 -0.82 0.74 -2.57
C GLY A 14 0.12 1.81 -3.14
N GLY A 15 1.04 2.33 -2.33
CA GLY A 15 2.04 3.31 -2.78
C GLY A 15 3.02 2.72 -3.78
N LEU A 16 3.46 1.48 -3.56
CA LEU A 16 4.36 0.78 -4.48
C LEU A 16 3.68 0.45 -5.83
N PHE A 17 2.39 0.07 -5.84
CA PHE A 17 1.65 -0.08 -7.10
C PHE A 17 1.62 1.23 -7.88
N ALA A 18 1.22 2.33 -7.24
CA ALA A 18 1.17 3.64 -7.87
C ALA A 18 2.57 4.08 -8.36
N GLY A 19 3.60 3.90 -7.55
CA GLY A 19 4.97 4.25 -7.88
C GLY A 19 5.50 3.50 -9.09
N ASN A 20 5.42 2.18 -9.07
CA ASN A 20 5.87 1.35 -10.20
C ASN A 20 5.09 1.68 -11.48
N TYR A 21 3.77 1.89 -11.38
CA TYR A 21 2.94 2.25 -12.51
C TYR A 21 3.36 3.59 -13.14
N LEU A 22 3.67 4.61 -12.33
CA LEU A 22 4.11 5.91 -12.80
C LEU A 22 5.54 5.85 -13.38
N CYS A 23 6.46 5.11 -12.75
CA CYS A 23 7.82 4.90 -13.28
C CYS A 23 7.79 4.31 -14.69
N ARG A 24 6.91 3.34 -14.96
CA ARG A 24 6.72 2.78 -16.31
C ARG A 24 6.20 3.78 -17.34
N ARG A 25 5.68 4.92 -16.89
CA ARG A 25 5.22 6.03 -17.73
C ARG A 25 6.18 7.21 -17.75
N ASN A 26 7.44 6.96 -17.39
CA ASN A 26 8.52 7.93 -17.37
C ASN A 26 8.26 9.12 -16.43
N TRP A 27 7.57 8.88 -15.31
CA TRP A 27 7.50 9.83 -14.21
C TRP A 27 8.73 9.66 -13.32
N ASP A 28 9.18 10.77 -12.75
CA ASP A 28 10.14 10.77 -11.65
C ASP A 28 9.36 10.67 -10.34
N VAL A 29 9.55 9.58 -9.59
CA VAL A 29 8.69 9.21 -8.46
C VAL A 29 9.51 9.06 -7.19
N GLU A 30 9.11 9.77 -6.15
CA GLU A 30 9.66 9.62 -4.81
C GLU A 30 8.60 9.02 -3.87
N ILE A 31 8.95 7.98 -3.12
CA ILE A 31 8.07 7.38 -2.10
C ILE A 31 8.60 7.71 -0.71
N LEU A 32 7.75 8.28 0.13
CA LEU A 32 8.01 8.55 1.54
C LEU A 32 7.34 7.47 2.39
N GLU A 33 8.09 6.79 3.23
CA GLU A 33 7.59 5.76 4.14
C GLU A 33 8.03 6.08 5.58
N THR A 34 7.08 6.07 6.50
CA THR A 34 7.31 6.36 7.92
C THR A 34 8.22 5.34 8.60
N ALA A 35 8.08 4.06 8.24
CA ALA A 35 8.91 3.00 8.80
C ALA A 35 10.35 3.11 8.27
N PRO A 36 11.36 3.12 9.17
CA PRO A 36 12.76 3.16 8.73
C PRO A 36 13.22 1.84 8.11
N GLU A 37 12.56 0.75 8.46
CA GLU A 37 12.88 -0.60 7.99
C GLU A 37 11.82 -1.13 7.02
N SER A 38 12.15 -2.22 6.34
CA SER A 38 11.23 -2.93 5.45
C SER A 38 9.94 -3.33 6.16
N LEU A 39 8.81 -3.16 5.48
CA LEU A 39 7.50 -3.60 5.98
C LEU A 39 7.27 -5.11 5.83
N ALA A 40 8.26 -5.88 5.37
CA ALA A 40 8.11 -7.31 5.08
C ALA A 40 7.67 -8.17 6.28
N SER A 41 7.99 -7.73 7.52
CA SER A 41 7.52 -8.39 8.73
C SER A 41 6.09 -8.02 9.13
N ARG A 42 5.48 -7.06 8.42
CA ARG A 42 4.11 -6.59 8.66
C ARG A 42 3.16 -7.24 7.67
N GLY A 43 1.89 -7.17 7.98
CA GLY A 43 0.84 -7.73 7.12
C GLY A 43 0.70 -9.24 7.29
N GLN A 44 -0.36 -9.75 6.72
CA GLN A 44 -0.77 -11.15 6.87
C GLN A 44 -1.28 -11.68 5.53
N GLY A 45 -2.21 -12.63 5.53
CA GLY A 45 -2.80 -13.13 4.30
C GLY A 45 -3.57 -12.05 3.55
N ILE A 46 -3.45 -12.08 2.25
CA ILE A 46 -4.24 -11.29 1.31
C ILE A 46 -4.93 -12.24 0.33
N ALA A 47 -6.19 -11.96 0.05
CA ALA A 47 -6.92 -12.69 -0.97
C ALA A 47 -6.47 -12.22 -2.36
N ARG A 48 -6.11 -13.16 -3.21
CA ARG A 48 -5.87 -12.89 -4.63
C ARG A 48 -7.21 -12.80 -5.33
N HIS A 49 -7.47 -11.70 -5.98
CA HIS A 49 -8.65 -11.44 -6.80
C HIS A 49 -8.20 -10.89 -8.16
N ALA A 50 -9.09 -10.91 -9.13
CA ALA A 50 -8.75 -10.62 -10.53
C ALA A 50 -8.03 -9.26 -10.68
N GLU A 51 -8.50 -8.23 -9.97
CA GLU A 51 -7.92 -6.88 -10.05
C GLU A 51 -6.49 -6.82 -9.49
N LEU A 52 -6.16 -7.63 -8.48
CA LEU A 52 -4.78 -7.74 -7.99
C LEU A 52 -3.90 -8.41 -9.04
N GLU A 53 -4.39 -9.49 -9.68
CA GLU A 53 -3.67 -10.17 -10.75
C GLU A 53 -3.44 -9.25 -11.94
N ASP A 54 -4.47 -8.50 -12.37
CA ASP A 54 -4.37 -7.53 -13.46
C ASP A 54 -3.31 -6.46 -13.19
N LEU A 55 -3.24 -5.96 -11.94
CA LEU A 55 -2.21 -4.99 -11.55
C LEU A 55 -0.80 -5.60 -11.50
N LEU A 56 -0.66 -6.84 -11.04
CA LEU A 56 0.63 -7.54 -11.04
C LEU A 56 1.08 -7.83 -12.47
N ASP A 57 0.19 -8.28 -13.33
CA ASP A 57 0.47 -8.49 -14.76
C ASP A 57 0.85 -7.18 -15.47
N LEU A 58 0.15 -6.07 -15.17
CA LEU A 58 0.46 -4.75 -15.70
C LEU A 58 1.89 -4.28 -15.36
N LEU A 59 2.40 -4.75 -14.23
CA LEU A 59 3.76 -4.46 -13.77
C LEU A 59 4.78 -5.58 -14.13
N ASP A 60 4.39 -6.57 -14.94
CA ASP A 60 5.19 -7.74 -15.30
C ASP A 60 5.77 -8.48 -14.07
N VAL A 61 5.03 -8.49 -12.97
CA VAL A 61 5.39 -9.31 -11.81
C VAL A 61 5.18 -10.77 -12.18
N PRO A 62 6.21 -11.64 -12.13
CA PRO A 62 6.07 -13.02 -12.55
C PRO A 62 4.97 -13.75 -11.76
N ARG A 63 4.06 -14.39 -12.47
CA ARG A 63 3.06 -15.28 -11.86
C ARG A 63 3.79 -16.42 -11.15
N GLY A 64 3.49 -16.63 -9.88
CA GLY A 64 4.15 -17.63 -9.03
C GLY A 64 5.21 -17.11 -8.08
N MET A 65 5.72 -15.88 -8.22
CA MET A 65 6.56 -15.26 -7.19
C MET A 65 5.79 -14.99 -5.89
N SER A 66 4.51 -14.78 -5.99
CA SER A 66 3.62 -14.69 -4.84
C SER A 66 2.91 -16.03 -4.64
N GLY A 67 3.61 -17.05 -4.14
CA GLY A 67 3.00 -18.33 -3.77
C GLY A 67 1.67 -18.13 -3.03
N GLY A 68 0.78 -19.07 -3.13
CA GLY A 68 -0.54 -18.99 -2.49
C GLY A 68 -1.06 -20.37 -2.18
N ILE A 69 -2.08 -20.41 -1.32
CA ILE A 69 -2.85 -21.62 -1.03
C ILE A 69 -4.27 -21.43 -1.56
N ASP A 70 -4.79 -22.47 -2.17
CA ASP A 70 -6.18 -22.48 -2.61
C ASP A 70 -7.08 -22.84 -1.42
N VAL A 71 -8.14 -22.08 -1.23
CA VAL A 71 -9.18 -22.32 -0.23
C VAL A 71 -10.53 -22.40 -0.92
N SER A 72 -11.36 -23.34 -0.49
CA SER A 72 -12.66 -23.63 -1.12
C SER A 72 -13.84 -23.00 -0.39
N GLY A 73 -13.62 -22.30 0.73
CA GLY A 73 -14.73 -21.69 1.45
C GLY A 73 -14.35 -20.96 2.71
N ARG A 74 -15.38 -20.50 3.39
CA ARG A 74 -15.29 -19.82 4.68
C ARG A 74 -16.27 -20.43 5.67
N THR A 75 -15.81 -20.59 6.90
CA THR A 75 -16.62 -21.09 8.01
C THR A 75 -16.57 -20.09 9.15
N ALA A 76 -17.74 -19.71 9.65
CA ALA A 76 -17.87 -18.89 10.84
C ALA A 76 -18.31 -19.75 12.03
N PHE A 77 -17.76 -19.48 13.20
CA PHE A 77 -18.03 -20.16 14.45
C PHE A 77 -18.61 -19.20 15.47
N ASP A 78 -19.44 -19.69 16.36
CA ASP A 78 -19.83 -18.97 17.56
C ASP A 78 -18.76 -19.11 18.67
N ARG A 79 -19.05 -18.54 19.85
CA ARG A 79 -18.16 -18.57 21.00
C ARG A 79 -17.94 -19.97 21.58
N THR A 80 -18.78 -20.92 21.25
CA THR A 80 -18.69 -22.32 21.72
C THR A 80 -17.92 -23.19 20.74
N GLY A 81 -17.60 -22.67 19.56
CA GLY A 81 -16.98 -23.41 18.45
C GLY A 81 -18.00 -24.08 17.53
N ALA A 82 -19.31 -23.85 17.72
CA ALA A 82 -20.31 -24.37 16.82
C ALA A 82 -20.32 -23.56 15.50
N ILE A 83 -20.49 -24.27 14.37
CA ILE A 83 -20.59 -23.62 13.06
C ILE A 83 -21.92 -22.87 12.95
N ILE A 84 -21.86 -21.58 12.69
CA ILE A 84 -23.04 -20.72 12.50
C ILE A 84 -23.25 -20.32 11.04
N SER A 85 -22.22 -20.40 10.23
CA SER A 85 -22.32 -20.14 8.80
C SER A 85 -21.18 -20.84 8.04
N GLN A 86 -21.49 -21.32 6.86
CA GLN A 86 -20.55 -21.94 5.98
C GLN A 86 -20.95 -21.64 4.52
N PHE A 87 -20.00 -21.23 3.67
CA PHE A 87 -20.25 -21.00 2.27
C PHE A 87 -19.03 -21.32 1.43
N GLU A 88 -19.27 -21.83 0.27
CA GLU A 88 -18.25 -22.14 -0.72
C GLU A 88 -17.77 -20.84 -1.38
N LEU A 89 -16.48 -20.67 -1.48
CA LEU A 89 -15.82 -19.57 -2.14
C LEU A 89 -14.41 -19.99 -2.53
N ASP A 90 -14.26 -20.38 -3.79
CA ASP A 90 -12.94 -20.69 -4.34
C ASP A 90 -12.12 -19.40 -4.39
N GLN A 91 -11.00 -19.42 -3.68
CA GLN A 91 -10.14 -18.26 -3.53
C GLN A 91 -8.70 -18.71 -3.32
N GLN A 92 -7.75 -17.92 -3.82
CA GLN A 92 -6.35 -18.09 -3.48
C GLN A 92 -5.94 -17.06 -2.42
N LEU A 93 -5.23 -17.51 -1.40
CA LEU A 93 -4.64 -16.65 -0.37
C LEU A 93 -3.13 -16.67 -0.50
N CYS A 94 -2.50 -15.51 -0.44
CA CYS A 94 -1.04 -15.38 -0.40
C CYS A 94 -0.60 -14.53 0.79
N ALA A 95 0.67 -14.61 1.14
CA ALA A 95 1.23 -13.75 2.16
C ALA A 95 1.39 -12.32 1.62
N TRP A 96 0.94 -11.35 2.38
CA TRP A 96 1.03 -9.93 2.00
C TRP A 96 2.46 -9.49 1.70
N ASN A 97 3.44 -9.99 2.46
CA ASN A 97 4.84 -9.63 2.28
C ASN A 97 5.40 -10.09 0.92
N GLN A 98 4.88 -11.15 0.33
CA GLN A 98 5.30 -11.59 -1.00
C GLN A 98 4.93 -10.55 -2.06
N VAL A 99 3.69 -10.05 -2.02
CA VAL A 99 3.25 -8.96 -2.91
C VAL A 99 4.08 -7.70 -2.66
N TYR A 100 4.27 -7.32 -1.39
CA TYR A 100 5.04 -6.15 -1.01
C TYR A 100 6.49 -6.22 -1.52
N LEU A 101 7.19 -7.34 -1.28
CA LEU A 101 8.58 -7.51 -1.69
C LEU A 101 8.73 -7.52 -3.22
N SER A 102 7.81 -8.18 -3.94
CA SER A 102 7.81 -8.18 -5.41
C SER A 102 7.70 -6.76 -5.97
N LEU A 103 6.82 -5.94 -5.40
CA LEU A 103 6.67 -4.54 -5.81
C LEU A 103 7.86 -3.66 -5.41
N LEU A 104 8.42 -3.91 -4.23
CA LEU A 104 9.57 -3.16 -3.72
C LEU A 104 10.84 -3.47 -4.54
N ASP A 105 10.99 -4.69 -5.04
CA ASP A 105 12.13 -5.08 -5.87
C ASP A 105 12.07 -4.47 -7.28
N LEU A 106 10.88 -4.15 -7.78
CA LEU A 106 10.70 -3.42 -9.04
C LEU A 106 10.95 -1.92 -8.91
N PHE A 107 10.76 -1.35 -7.71
CA PHE A 107 10.86 0.08 -7.51
C PHE A 107 12.32 0.54 -7.35
N PRO A 108 12.72 1.70 -7.94
CA PRO A 108 14.07 2.24 -7.77
C PRO A 108 14.39 2.52 -6.29
N ARG A 109 15.30 1.75 -5.72
CA ARG A 109 15.63 1.80 -4.29
C ARG A 109 16.09 3.18 -3.79
N ALA A 110 16.75 3.96 -4.63
CA ALA A 110 17.24 5.30 -4.28
C ALA A 110 16.08 6.31 -4.08
N GLN A 111 14.91 6.03 -4.64
CA GLN A 111 13.72 6.87 -4.58
C GLN A 111 12.69 6.39 -3.54
N TYR A 112 13.00 5.33 -2.79
CA TYR A 112 12.20 4.84 -1.66
C TYR A 112 12.83 5.28 -0.35
N HIS A 113 12.19 6.21 0.34
CA HIS A 113 12.70 6.89 1.53
C HIS A 113 12.03 6.36 2.79
N GLY A 114 12.58 5.28 3.37
CA GLY A 114 12.20 4.82 4.70
C GLY A 114 12.61 5.80 5.79
N GLY A 115 11.85 5.87 6.87
CA GLY A 115 12.07 6.79 7.98
C GLY A 115 11.75 8.26 7.67
N ASN A 116 11.04 8.54 6.55
CA ASN A 116 10.65 9.89 6.18
C ASN A 116 9.15 10.10 6.45
N ILE A 117 8.87 10.80 7.54
CA ILE A 117 7.51 11.06 8.01
C ILE A 117 6.97 12.32 7.33
N PHE A 118 5.83 12.20 6.65
CA PHE A 118 5.14 13.33 6.06
C PHE A 118 4.76 14.38 7.13
N ALA A 119 5.16 15.63 6.94
CA ALA A 119 4.87 16.74 7.84
C ALA A 119 3.86 17.72 7.25
N GLY A 120 3.73 17.76 5.92
CA GLY A 120 2.81 18.67 5.25
C GLY A 120 3.20 18.93 3.81
N MET A 121 2.34 19.66 3.10
CA MET A 121 2.59 20.08 1.73
C MET A 121 1.98 21.44 1.45
N GLU A 122 2.56 22.15 0.49
CA GLU A 122 2.10 23.46 0.04
C GLU A 122 2.24 23.57 -1.48
N THR A 123 1.24 24.12 -2.14
CA THR A 123 1.24 24.30 -3.59
C THR A 123 1.42 25.76 -3.94
N THR A 124 2.44 26.08 -4.73
CA THR A 124 2.72 27.42 -5.24
C THR A 124 3.08 27.33 -6.72
N GLY A 125 2.40 28.12 -7.57
CA GLY A 125 2.69 28.19 -8.99
C GLY A 125 2.49 26.87 -9.76
N GLY A 126 1.62 25.98 -9.24
CA GLY A 126 1.35 24.67 -9.85
C GLY A 126 2.33 23.56 -9.47
N VAL A 127 3.29 23.86 -8.59
CA VAL A 127 4.23 22.88 -8.03
C VAL A 127 3.91 22.69 -6.54
N THR A 128 3.82 21.44 -6.11
CA THR A 128 3.62 21.09 -4.71
C THR A 128 4.94 20.73 -4.05
N THR A 129 5.28 21.41 -2.95
CA THR A 129 6.42 21.07 -2.10
C THR A 129 5.92 20.23 -0.94
N VAL A 130 6.36 18.98 -0.87
CA VAL A 130 6.11 18.05 0.25
C VAL A 130 7.28 18.16 1.24
N ARG A 131 6.96 18.23 2.53
CA ARG A 131 7.96 18.31 3.62
C ARG A 131 7.86 17.09 4.53
N THR A 132 9.00 16.68 5.06
CA THR A 132 9.08 15.63 6.09
C THR A 132 9.48 16.20 7.45
N THR A 133 9.22 15.46 8.52
CA THR A 133 9.61 15.86 9.89
C THR A 133 11.13 15.96 10.06
N GLU A 134 11.89 15.26 9.21
CA GLU A 134 13.36 15.30 9.16
C GLU A 134 13.89 16.54 8.43
N GLY A 135 13.00 17.42 7.94
CA GLY A 135 13.34 18.66 7.24
C GLY A 135 13.69 18.50 5.77
N ARG A 136 13.48 17.32 5.18
CA ARG A 136 13.64 17.12 3.74
C ARG A 136 12.44 17.71 2.98
N THR A 137 12.71 18.11 1.74
CA THR A 137 11.67 18.65 0.84
C THR A 137 11.73 17.95 -0.50
N PHE A 138 10.55 17.74 -1.09
CA PHE A 138 10.38 17.11 -2.41
C PHE A 138 9.39 17.94 -3.22
N GLU A 139 9.74 18.25 -4.46
CA GLU A 139 8.85 18.95 -5.38
C GLU A 139 8.08 17.95 -6.24
N ALA A 140 6.80 18.18 -6.42
CA ALA A 140 5.91 17.32 -7.19
C ALA A 140 4.93 18.10 -8.05
N ASP A 141 4.61 17.55 -9.22
CA ASP A 141 3.48 17.96 -10.05
C ASP A 141 2.19 17.25 -9.60
N VAL A 142 2.35 16.08 -8.93
CA VAL A 142 1.25 15.30 -8.31
C VAL A 142 1.71 14.72 -6.99
N VAL A 143 0.87 14.80 -5.96
CA VAL A 143 1.03 14.08 -4.68
C VAL A 143 -0.04 13.01 -4.54
N ILE A 144 0.37 11.80 -4.19
CA ILE A 144 -0.51 10.66 -3.96
C ILE A 144 -0.47 10.27 -2.48
N GLY A 145 -1.60 10.40 -1.79
CA GLY A 145 -1.77 9.90 -0.42
C GLY A 145 -2.07 8.40 -0.40
N ALA A 146 -1.10 7.58 0.03
CA ALA A 146 -1.21 6.15 0.24
C ALA A 146 -0.85 5.77 1.70
N ASP A 147 -1.00 6.73 2.62
CA ASP A 147 -0.55 6.71 4.01
C ASP A 147 -1.61 6.13 4.99
N GLY A 148 -2.59 5.40 4.45
CA GLY A 148 -3.51 4.56 5.20
C GLY A 148 -4.59 5.33 5.95
N PHE A 149 -5.19 4.67 6.97
CA PHE A 149 -6.38 5.21 7.64
C PHE A 149 -6.10 6.45 8.50
N ARG A 150 -4.87 6.67 8.94
CA ARG A 150 -4.42 7.88 9.67
C ARG A 150 -3.78 8.92 8.74
N SER A 151 -4.18 8.95 7.49
CA SER A 151 -3.58 9.74 6.42
C SER A 151 -3.44 11.22 6.80
N GLY A 152 -2.21 11.71 6.78
CA GLY A 152 -1.89 13.13 6.88
C GLY A 152 -2.23 13.90 5.60
N VAL A 153 -2.11 13.23 4.44
CA VAL A 153 -2.51 13.83 3.16
C VAL A 153 -4.01 14.08 3.13
N ARG A 154 -4.84 13.10 3.59
CA ARG A 154 -6.30 13.30 3.68
C ARG A 154 -6.68 14.48 4.56
N GLN A 155 -5.98 14.68 5.69
CA GLN A 155 -6.26 15.81 6.58
C GLN A 155 -6.08 17.18 5.90
N ILE A 156 -5.26 17.25 4.85
CA ILE A 156 -5.06 18.49 4.08
C ILE A 156 -6.08 18.61 2.94
N VAL A 157 -6.32 17.51 2.18
CA VAL A 157 -7.14 17.58 0.96
C VAL A 157 -8.63 17.37 1.21
N ALA A 158 -9.01 16.74 2.33
CA ALA A 158 -10.39 16.45 2.72
C ALA A 158 -10.50 16.40 4.26
N PRO A 159 -10.26 17.54 4.96
CA PRO A 159 -10.21 17.58 6.43
C PRO A 159 -11.54 17.22 7.10
N GLU A 160 -12.64 17.35 6.38
CA GLU A 160 -13.96 16.97 6.84
C GLU A 160 -14.20 15.44 6.90
N ILE A 161 -13.36 14.66 6.18
CA ILE A 161 -13.47 13.19 6.15
C ILE A 161 -12.60 12.60 7.26
N GLN A 162 -13.23 12.11 8.31
CA GLN A 162 -12.57 11.48 9.44
C GLN A 162 -12.84 9.97 9.50
N PRO A 163 -11.88 9.16 9.96
CA PRO A 163 -12.13 7.74 10.20
C PRO A 163 -13.17 7.56 11.31
N GLU A 164 -14.16 6.70 11.07
CA GLU A 164 -15.17 6.33 12.04
C GLU A 164 -14.98 4.88 12.49
N TYR A 165 -15.29 4.61 13.76
CA TYR A 165 -15.25 3.26 14.29
C TYR A 165 -16.44 2.45 13.74
N ALA A 166 -16.13 1.35 13.03
CA ALA A 166 -17.13 0.53 12.36
C ALA A 166 -17.99 -0.36 13.30
N GLY A 167 -17.76 -0.27 14.63
CA GLY A 167 -18.51 -1.04 15.62
C GLY A 167 -17.90 -2.42 15.93
N TYR A 168 -16.82 -2.82 15.28
CA TYR A 168 -16.13 -4.09 15.54
C TYR A 168 -14.62 -3.98 15.32
N VAL A 169 -13.89 -4.96 15.82
CA VAL A 169 -12.46 -5.15 15.57
C VAL A 169 -12.21 -6.57 15.06
N ALA A 170 -11.23 -6.72 14.18
CA ALA A 170 -10.76 -8.01 13.71
C ALA A 170 -9.42 -8.36 14.38
N TRP A 171 -9.35 -9.50 15.03
CA TRP A 171 -8.10 -10.07 15.53
C TRP A 171 -7.44 -10.88 14.41
N ARG A 172 -6.16 -10.62 14.20
CA ARG A 172 -5.36 -11.36 13.22
C ARG A 172 -4.09 -11.84 13.88
N GLY A 173 -3.65 -13.03 13.53
CA GLY A 173 -2.44 -13.62 14.02
C GLY A 173 -1.96 -14.74 13.10
N THR A 174 -0.71 -15.13 13.28
CA THR A 174 -0.12 -16.33 12.68
C THR A 174 0.30 -17.27 13.79
N THR A 175 0.19 -18.55 13.55
CA THR A 175 0.75 -19.60 14.42
C THR A 175 1.89 -20.28 13.68
N PRO A 176 2.91 -20.79 14.42
CA PRO A 176 3.95 -21.66 13.83
C PRO A 176 3.35 -22.88 13.15
#